data_dee336bdd8bd96d1e17aec21abeee37b
#
_entry.id   dee336bdd8bd96d1e17aec21abeee37b
#
_cell.length_a   1.000
_cell.length_b   1.000
_cell.length_c   1.000
_cell.angle_alpha   90.00
_cell.angle_beta   90.00
_cell.angle_gamma   90.00
#
_symmetry.space_group_name_H-M   'P 1'
#
loop_
_entity.id
_entity.type
_entity.pdbx_description
1 polymer ?
#
loop_
_entity_poly.entity_id
_entity_poly.type
_entity_poly.pdbx_seq_one_letter_code
_entity_poly.pdbx_strand_id
1 'polypeptide(L)'
;MTAGVEAAFRPRADALAAQDWAVVEAQLHEHFVYTNSHGERLMREGYLDFLRDGPLRWRHQSIEDMLVVEAGDTAVITGIVFDHVVIDGEERELHFATTQTYARVDGTWRYLAGQTSAMDLG
;
A
#
# COMPACT_ATOMS: atom_id res chain seq x y z
N MET A 1 8.89 -15.01 18.44
CA MET A 1 7.59 -14.95 17.74
C MET A 1 7.71 -13.97 16.56
N THR A 2 7.34 -14.42 15.38
CA THR A 2 7.38 -13.58 14.18
C THR A 2 6.20 -12.62 14.21
N ALA A 3 6.44 -11.35 13.86
CA ALA A 3 5.36 -10.40 13.73
C ALA A 3 4.42 -10.84 12.61
N GLY A 4 3.12 -10.62 12.78
CA GLY A 4 2.15 -10.88 11.74
C GLY A 4 2.26 -9.89 10.58
N VAL A 5 1.58 -10.19 9.49
CA VAL A 5 1.63 -9.37 8.28
C VAL A 5 1.11 -7.94 8.52
N GLU A 6 0.22 -7.75 9.48
CA GLU A 6 -0.29 -6.42 9.83
C GLU A 6 0.82 -5.45 10.21
N ALA A 7 1.94 -5.95 10.71
CA ALA A 7 3.10 -5.12 11.05
C ALA A 7 3.81 -4.57 9.81
N ALA A 8 3.51 -5.08 8.61
CA ALA A 8 4.13 -4.61 7.38
C ALA A 8 3.51 -3.30 6.87
N PHE A 9 2.30 -2.97 7.30
CA PHE A 9 1.60 -1.79 6.78
C PHE A 9 2.24 -0.47 7.25
N ARG A 10 2.47 -0.32 8.56
CA ARG A 10 2.91 0.96 9.12
C ARG A 10 4.26 1.44 8.60
N PRO A 11 5.29 0.59 8.50
CA PRO A 11 6.57 1.05 7.96
C PRO A 11 6.48 1.57 6.52
N ARG A 12 5.63 0.94 5.68
CA ARG A 12 5.44 1.40 4.30
C ARG A 12 4.68 2.71 4.27
N ALA A 13 3.63 2.85 5.08
CA ALA A 13 2.85 4.08 5.16
C ALA A 13 3.74 5.25 5.63
N ASP A 14 4.56 5.02 6.63
CA ASP A 14 5.49 6.04 7.13
C ASP A 14 6.55 6.40 6.08
N ALA A 15 7.02 5.42 5.32
CA ALA A 15 7.99 5.66 4.25
C ALA A 15 7.38 6.47 3.11
N LEU A 16 6.11 6.24 2.77
CA LEU A 16 5.40 7.06 1.78
C LEU A 16 5.34 8.52 2.23
N ALA A 17 4.98 8.77 3.48
CA ALA A 17 4.89 10.12 4.02
C ALA A 17 6.25 10.80 4.09
N ALA A 18 7.31 10.05 4.39
CA ALA A 18 8.67 10.56 4.46
C ALA A 18 9.36 10.64 3.09
N GLN A 19 8.71 10.13 2.04
CA GLN A 19 9.31 10.01 0.71
C GLN A 19 10.60 9.18 0.72
N ASP A 20 10.63 8.16 1.56
CA ASP A 20 11.76 7.24 1.66
C ASP A 20 11.55 6.10 0.65
N TRP A 21 11.87 6.39 -0.60
CA TRP A 21 11.59 5.47 -1.70
C TRP A 21 12.41 4.19 -1.63
N ALA A 22 13.59 4.24 -1.04
CA ALA A 22 14.40 3.04 -0.86
C ALA A 22 13.70 2.03 0.06
N VAL A 23 13.06 2.51 1.13
CA VAL A 23 12.30 1.65 2.05
C VAL A 23 11.06 1.11 1.36
N VAL A 24 10.30 1.97 0.64
CA VAL A 24 9.12 1.54 -0.10
C VAL A 24 9.50 0.44 -1.10
N GLU A 25 10.55 0.68 -1.89
CA GLU A 25 11.00 -0.28 -2.89
C GLU A 25 11.39 -1.62 -2.26
N ALA A 26 12.11 -1.60 -1.14
CA ALA A 26 12.56 -2.81 -0.46
C ALA A 26 11.40 -3.67 0.06
N GLN A 27 10.25 -3.06 0.31
CA GLN A 27 9.07 -3.77 0.82
C GLN A 27 8.22 -4.40 -0.28
N LEU A 28 8.46 -4.05 -1.54
CA LEU A 28 7.73 -4.64 -2.66
C LEU A 28 8.39 -5.94 -3.09
N HIS A 29 7.54 -6.95 -3.35
CA HIS A 29 8.00 -8.18 -3.98
C HIS A 29 8.52 -7.87 -5.39
N GLU A 30 9.49 -8.64 -5.88
CA GLU A 30 10.06 -8.41 -7.22
C GLU A 30 9.01 -8.53 -8.35
N HIS A 31 7.94 -9.31 -8.10
CA HIS A 31 6.85 -9.50 -9.06
C HIS A 31 5.59 -8.69 -8.71
N PHE A 32 5.75 -7.60 -7.96
CA PHE A 32 4.62 -6.82 -7.49
C PHE A 32 3.73 -6.33 -8.62
N VAL A 33 2.42 -6.37 -8.38
CA VAL A 33 1.40 -5.83 -9.28
C VAL A 33 0.37 -5.03 -8.48
N TYR A 34 -0.07 -3.92 -9.02
CA TYR A 34 -1.06 -3.06 -8.39
C TYR A 34 -2.15 -2.69 -9.39
N THR A 35 -3.42 -2.80 -8.96
CA THR A 35 -4.56 -2.33 -9.75
C THR A 35 -5.16 -1.14 -9.03
N ASN A 36 -5.16 0.03 -9.66
CA ASN A 36 -5.67 1.24 -9.05
C ASN A 36 -7.19 1.34 -9.15
N SER A 37 -7.77 2.41 -8.57
CA SER A 37 -9.21 2.59 -8.52
C SER A 37 -9.85 2.88 -9.88
N HIS A 38 -9.05 3.13 -10.90
CA HIS A 38 -9.51 3.32 -12.27
C HIS A 38 -9.42 2.04 -13.10
N GLY A 39 -8.99 0.93 -12.48
CA GLY A 39 -8.85 -0.35 -13.16
C GLY A 39 -7.54 -0.48 -13.95
N GLU A 40 -6.61 0.44 -13.77
CA GLU A 40 -5.31 0.37 -14.42
C GLU A 40 -4.37 -0.51 -13.62
N ARG A 41 -3.63 -1.35 -14.32
CA ARG A 41 -2.65 -2.25 -13.70
C ARG A 41 -1.25 -1.70 -13.88
N LEU A 42 -0.53 -1.56 -12.76
CA LEU A 42 0.84 -1.13 -12.73
C LEU A 42 1.71 -2.27 -12.23
N MET A 43 2.80 -2.54 -12.92
CA MET A 43 3.82 -3.45 -12.42
C MET A 43 4.74 -2.68 -11.48
N ARG A 44 5.70 -3.38 -10.90
CA ARG A 44 6.56 -2.83 -9.83
C ARG A 44 7.19 -1.48 -10.21
N GLU A 45 7.84 -1.40 -11.37
CA GLU A 45 8.51 -0.16 -11.79
C GLU A 45 7.54 0.98 -12.05
N GLY A 46 6.41 0.69 -12.72
CA GLY A 46 5.38 1.69 -12.98
C GLY A 46 4.75 2.22 -11.70
N TYR A 47 4.54 1.34 -10.72
CA TYR A 47 4.02 1.73 -9.41
C TYR A 47 5.00 2.64 -8.67
N LEU A 48 6.28 2.28 -8.66
CA LEU A 48 7.31 3.12 -8.02
C LEU A 48 7.43 4.48 -8.69
N ASP A 49 7.39 4.51 -10.02
CA ASP A 49 7.43 5.76 -10.78
C ASP A 49 6.22 6.64 -10.43
N PHE A 50 5.03 6.05 -10.33
CA PHE A 50 3.83 6.78 -9.97
C PHE A 50 3.94 7.37 -8.56
N LEU A 51 4.44 6.59 -7.59
CA LEU A 51 4.59 7.08 -6.22
C LEU A 51 5.60 8.21 -6.13
N ARG A 52 6.73 8.07 -6.83
CA ARG A 52 7.84 9.01 -6.74
C ARG A 52 7.59 10.27 -7.56
N ASP A 53 7.08 10.12 -8.78
CA ASP A 53 7.00 11.19 -9.76
C ASP A 53 5.57 11.65 -10.05
N GLY A 54 4.56 10.97 -9.50
CA GLY A 54 3.17 11.31 -9.71
C GLY A 54 2.69 12.52 -8.92
N PRO A 55 1.41 12.89 -9.06
CA PRO A 55 0.89 14.14 -8.47
C PRO A 55 0.63 14.07 -6.98
N LEU A 56 0.62 12.87 -6.38
CA LEU A 56 0.28 12.70 -4.98
C LEU A 56 1.50 12.80 -4.09
N ARG A 57 1.34 13.52 -2.96
CA ARG A 57 2.33 13.54 -1.89
C ARG A 57 1.61 13.18 -0.60
N TRP A 58 2.00 12.06 0.00
CA TRP A 58 1.37 11.56 1.21
C TRP A 58 1.86 12.33 2.42
N ARG A 59 0.90 12.82 3.22
CA ARG A 59 1.17 13.38 4.55
C ARG A 59 1.02 12.31 5.60
N HIS A 60 0.02 11.44 5.42
CA HIS A 60 -0.31 10.38 6.36
C HIS A 60 -1.12 9.31 5.65
N GLN A 61 -0.93 8.06 6.04
CA GLN A 61 -1.76 6.96 5.58
C GLN A 61 -2.09 6.08 6.77
N SER A 62 -3.36 5.70 6.89
CA SER A 62 -3.81 4.76 7.91
C SER A 62 -4.75 3.75 7.28
N ILE A 63 -5.02 2.68 8.03
CA ILE A 63 -5.98 1.65 7.61
C ILE A 63 -6.91 1.36 8.77
N GLU A 64 -8.19 1.24 8.48
CA GLU A 64 -9.22 0.91 9.46
C GLU A 64 -9.99 -0.32 9.00
N ASP A 65 -10.71 -0.94 9.93
CA ASP A 65 -11.50 -2.14 9.68
C ASP A 65 -10.65 -3.24 9.05
N MET A 66 -9.47 -3.45 9.61
CA MET A 66 -8.49 -4.39 9.06
C MET A 66 -8.87 -5.83 9.37
N LEU A 67 -8.95 -6.63 8.32
CA LEU A 67 -9.07 -8.08 8.43
C LEU A 67 -7.81 -8.71 7.85
N VAL A 68 -7.21 -9.63 8.59
CA VAL A 68 -5.98 -10.30 8.18
C VAL A 68 -6.24 -11.79 8.05
N VAL A 69 -5.83 -12.37 6.93
CA VAL A 69 -5.89 -13.82 6.71
C VAL A 69 -4.48 -14.28 6.34
N GLU A 70 -3.95 -15.21 7.10
CA GLU A 70 -2.63 -15.80 6.81
C GLU A 70 -2.82 -17.27 6.43
N ALA A 71 -2.12 -17.69 5.37
CA ALA A 71 -2.13 -19.08 4.88
C ALA A 71 -0.73 -19.44 4.43
N GLY A 72 0.04 -20.13 5.27
CA GLY A 72 1.43 -20.45 4.99
C GLY A 72 2.28 -19.21 4.81
N ASP A 73 2.93 -19.11 3.66
CA ASP A 73 3.78 -17.96 3.32
C ASP A 73 3.04 -16.87 2.54
N THR A 74 1.71 -16.90 2.59
CA THR A 74 0.86 -15.91 1.94
C THR A 74 -0.06 -15.29 2.97
N ALA A 75 -0.31 -14.01 2.85
CA ALA A 75 -1.27 -13.31 3.71
C ALA A 75 -2.03 -12.27 2.90
N VAL A 76 -3.26 -12.00 3.35
CA VAL A 76 -4.12 -10.98 2.75
C VAL A 76 -4.58 -10.04 3.84
N ILE A 77 -4.47 -8.75 3.57
CA ILE A 77 -5.06 -7.69 4.41
C ILE A 77 -6.17 -7.03 3.60
N THR A 78 -7.36 -6.94 4.20
CA THR A 78 -8.42 -6.08 3.66
C THR A 78 -8.74 -5.00 4.67
N GLY A 79 -9.24 -3.88 4.19
CA GLY A 79 -9.60 -2.78 5.06
C GLY A 79 -9.92 -1.53 4.26
N ILE A 80 -10.04 -0.42 4.98
CA ILE A 80 -10.28 0.89 4.38
C ILE A 80 -9.05 1.75 4.65
N VAL A 81 -8.40 2.18 3.56
CA VAL A 81 -7.22 3.05 3.64
C VAL A 81 -7.68 4.50 3.62
N PHE A 82 -7.15 5.28 4.54
CA PHE A 82 -7.37 6.71 4.62
C PHE A 82 -6.06 7.39 4.25
N ASP A 83 -6.06 8.05 3.10
CA ASP A 83 -4.89 8.75 2.58
C ASP A 83 -5.07 10.26 2.76
N HIS A 84 -4.21 10.88 3.55
CA HIS A 84 -4.11 12.33 3.61
C HIS A 84 -2.98 12.74 2.67
N VAL A 85 -3.34 13.39 1.56
CA VAL A 85 -2.41 13.71 0.49
C VAL A 85 -2.47 15.19 0.13
N VAL A 86 -1.45 15.64 -0.58
CA VAL A 86 -1.43 16.95 -1.22
C VAL A 86 -1.40 16.73 -2.73
N ILE A 87 -2.34 17.37 -3.43
CA ILE A 87 -2.44 17.34 -4.89
C ILE A 87 -2.47 18.79 -5.37
N ASP A 88 -1.49 19.19 -6.19
CA ASP A 88 -1.41 20.57 -6.71
C ASP A 88 -1.50 21.63 -5.62
N GLY A 89 -0.85 21.38 -4.48
CA GLY A 89 -0.82 22.30 -3.36
C GLY A 89 -2.05 22.24 -2.45
N GLU A 90 -3.06 21.44 -2.78
CA GLU A 90 -4.26 21.31 -1.97
C GLU A 90 -4.25 20.02 -1.16
N GLU A 91 -4.60 20.11 0.10
CA GLU A 91 -4.73 18.93 0.97
C GLU A 91 -6.08 18.26 0.70
N ARG A 92 -6.03 16.93 0.62
CA ARG A 92 -7.22 16.12 0.39
C ARG A 92 -7.16 14.85 1.20
N GLU A 93 -8.34 14.35 1.59
CA GLU A 93 -8.49 13.03 2.16
C GLU A 93 -9.12 12.12 1.12
N LEU A 94 -8.48 10.99 0.86
CA LEU A 94 -8.97 9.97 -0.06
C LEU A 94 -9.22 8.69 0.73
N HIS A 95 -10.29 7.98 0.38
CA HIS A 95 -10.68 6.75 1.05
C HIS A 95 -10.81 5.64 0.03
N PHE A 96 -10.18 4.50 0.32
CA PHE A 96 -10.19 3.36 -0.60
C PHE A 96 -10.44 2.07 0.16
N ALA A 97 -11.34 1.23 -0.35
CA ALA A 97 -11.35 -0.17 0.05
C ALA A 97 -10.12 -0.82 -0.59
N THR A 98 -9.38 -1.59 0.18
CA THR A 98 -8.15 -2.21 -0.31
C THR A 98 -8.12 -3.70 -0.03
N THR A 99 -7.50 -4.44 -0.94
CA THR A 99 -7.07 -5.82 -0.74
C THR A 99 -5.59 -5.86 -1.04
N GLN A 100 -4.79 -6.28 -0.05
CA GLN A 100 -3.34 -6.35 -0.16
C GLN A 100 -2.90 -7.78 0.08
N THR A 101 -2.15 -8.33 -0.85
CA THR A 101 -1.61 -9.68 -0.75
C THR A 101 -0.10 -9.58 -0.52
N TYR A 102 0.37 -10.35 0.45
CA TYR A 102 1.77 -10.41 0.84
C TYR A 102 2.30 -11.83 0.71
N ALA A 103 3.54 -11.95 0.32
CA ALA A 103 4.26 -13.22 0.32
C ALA A 103 5.44 -13.11 1.27
N ARG A 104 5.69 -14.17 2.07
CA ARG A 104 6.83 -14.20 2.97
C ARG A 104 8.03 -14.78 2.22
N VAL A 105 9.09 -13.99 2.12
CA VAL A 105 10.33 -14.37 1.44
C VAL A 105 11.47 -14.22 2.46
N ASP A 106 12.16 -15.30 2.73
CA ASP A 106 13.26 -15.32 3.70
C ASP A 106 12.85 -14.71 5.06
N GLY A 107 11.65 -15.06 5.51
CA GLY A 107 11.13 -14.63 6.80
C GLY A 107 10.55 -13.22 6.82
N THR A 108 10.53 -12.51 5.70
CA THR A 108 10.03 -11.14 5.61
C THR A 108 8.80 -11.07 4.71
N TRP A 109 7.76 -10.42 5.19
CA TRP A 109 6.56 -10.17 4.39
C TRP A 109 6.86 -9.10 3.33
N ARG A 110 6.62 -9.45 2.06
CA ARG A 110 6.77 -8.54 0.92
C ARG A 110 5.41 -8.30 0.29
N TYR A 111 5.13 -7.04 -0.05
CA TYR A 111 3.88 -6.66 -0.70
C TYR A 111 3.90 -7.20 -2.13
N LEU A 112 3.02 -8.13 -2.45
CA LEU A 112 3.01 -8.84 -3.74
C LEU A 112 1.98 -8.29 -4.70
N ALA A 113 0.77 -8.01 -4.21
CA ALA A 113 -0.30 -7.52 -5.07
C ALA A 113 -1.21 -6.62 -4.26
N GLY A 114 -1.67 -5.54 -4.88
CA GLY A 114 -2.60 -4.63 -4.25
C GLY A 114 -3.70 -4.22 -5.20
N GLN A 115 -4.85 -3.88 -4.62
CA GLN A 115 -5.97 -3.33 -5.36
C GLN A 115 -6.72 -2.36 -4.47
N THR A 116 -7.16 -1.25 -5.05
CA THR A 116 -7.96 -0.28 -4.35
C THR A 116 -9.24 0.03 -5.14
N SER A 117 -10.29 0.34 -4.40
CA SER A 117 -11.54 0.83 -4.97
C SER A 117 -11.90 2.10 -4.24
N ALA A 118 -12.23 3.16 -4.97
CA ALA A 118 -12.61 4.42 -4.36
C ALA A 118 -13.89 4.25 -3.55
N MET A 119 -13.93 4.89 -2.39
CA MET A 119 -15.09 4.88 -1.52
C MET A 119 -15.57 6.30 -1.28
N ASP A 120 -16.88 6.45 -1.37
CA ASP A 120 -17.55 7.67 -0.94
C ASP A 120 -18.13 7.40 0.45
N LEU A 121 -17.56 8.01 1.47
CA LEU A 121 -18.01 7.83 2.85
C LEU A 121 -19.07 8.85 3.26
N GLY A 122 -19.66 9.50 2.29
CA GLY A 122 -20.75 10.41 2.50
C GLY A 122 -20.37 11.86 2.51
#